data_39e17bfbd55c935563cfeaecd6bd9f0a
#
_entry.id   39e17bfbd55c935563cfeaecd6bd9f0a
#
_cell.length_a   1.000
_cell.length_b   1.000
_cell.length_c   1.000
_cell.angle_alpha   90.00
_cell.angle_beta   90.00
_cell.angle_gamma   90.00
#
_symmetry.space_group_name_H-M   'P 1'
#
loop_
_entity.id
_entity.type
_entity.pdbx_description
1 polymer ?
#
loop_
_entity_poly.entity_id
_entity_poly.type
_entity_poly.pdbx_seq_one_letter_code
_entity_poly.pdbx_strand_id
1 'polypeptide(L)'
;MELEELQKAWKELNEWVSQNELVHQQQIIEMLSRQKESCLQRMLRMDKIASIFMLGVTILMFVDFIHLNGKLVFWPAIFGLLLYALTVNFAGVILLTKIKKETNLEMQIKNILRYKMLINWSYIIGYLLVTPFICIFLYTYRHLWWLMITMFGLILAGVLTDYFLFHHVSDRIKELTHVNKELMELKKKHKE
;
A
#
# COMPACT_ATOMS: atom_id res chain seq x y z
N MET A 1 42.17 0.11 50.32
CA MET A 1 40.83 0.68 50.43
C MET A 1 40.41 1.39 49.12
N GLU A 2 41.18 2.28 48.58
CA GLU A 2 40.81 3.05 47.38
C GLU A 2 40.57 2.22 46.09
N LEU A 3 41.30 1.11 45.89
CA LEU A 3 41.19 0.33 44.64
C LEU A 3 39.93 -0.54 44.59
N GLU A 4 39.47 -1.04 45.72
CA GLU A 4 38.25 -1.83 45.84
C GLU A 4 36.99 -0.96 45.72
N GLU A 5 37.06 0.25 46.29
CA GLU A 5 35.98 1.24 46.16
C GLU A 5 35.84 1.72 44.71
N LEU A 6 36.96 1.92 44.03
CA LEU A 6 36.97 2.31 42.61
C LEU A 6 36.43 1.20 41.70
N GLN A 7 36.78 -0.05 41.96
CA GLN A 7 36.23 -1.21 41.23
C GLN A 7 34.73 -1.37 41.45
N LYS A 8 34.24 -1.13 42.67
CA LYS A 8 32.81 -1.17 42.98
C LYS A 8 32.04 -0.06 42.29
N ALA A 9 32.56 1.17 42.32
CA ALA A 9 31.96 2.32 41.64
C ALA A 9 31.93 2.12 40.11
N TRP A 10 32.98 1.54 39.52
CA TRP A 10 33.01 1.19 38.10
C TRP A 10 31.98 0.12 37.72
N LYS A 11 31.80 -0.88 38.58
CA LYS A 11 30.82 -1.94 38.37
C LYS A 11 29.38 -1.38 38.43
N GLU A 12 29.10 -0.57 39.44
CA GLU A 12 27.80 0.11 39.59
C GLU A 12 27.51 1.06 38.42
N LEU A 13 28.51 1.81 37.95
CA LEU A 13 28.38 2.69 36.78
C LEU A 13 28.11 1.90 35.50
N ASN A 14 28.82 0.79 35.32
CA ASN A 14 28.63 -0.04 34.13
C ASN A 14 27.27 -0.75 34.10
N GLU A 15 26.79 -1.19 35.26
CA GLU A 15 25.44 -1.74 35.41
C GLU A 15 24.37 -0.67 35.14
N TRP A 16 24.54 0.55 35.63
CA TRP A 16 23.63 1.66 35.40
C TRP A 16 23.59 2.09 33.92
N VAL A 17 24.77 2.16 33.26
CA VAL A 17 24.85 2.47 31.81
C VAL A 17 24.20 1.35 31.00
N SER A 18 24.43 0.08 31.30
CA SER A 18 23.81 -1.02 30.57
C SER A 18 22.29 -1.07 30.75
N GLN A 19 21.79 -0.80 31.94
CA GLN A 19 20.34 -0.71 32.18
C GLN A 19 19.71 0.45 31.43
N ASN A 20 20.37 1.62 31.41
CA ASN A 20 19.87 2.79 30.70
C ASN A 20 19.86 2.59 29.17
N GLU A 21 20.86 1.88 28.65
CA GLU A 21 20.93 1.51 27.23
C GLU A 21 19.83 0.52 26.84
N LEU A 22 19.54 -0.46 27.68
CA LEU A 22 18.45 -1.42 27.49
C LEU A 22 17.06 -0.73 27.50
N VAL A 23 16.83 0.19 28.43
CA VAL A 23 15.59 0.96 28.51
C VAL A 23 15.42 1.83 27.26
N HIS A 24 16.50 2.47 26.82
CA HIS A 24 16.46 3.30 25.62
C HIS A 24 16.19 2.48 24.35
N GLN A 25 16.81 1.32 24.21
CA GLN A 25 16.56 0.40 23.09
C GLN A 25 15.10 -0.11 23.09
N GLN A 26 14.55 -0.46 24.25
CA GLN A 26 13.15 -0.88 24.36
C GLN A 26 12.18 0.24 23.93
N GLN A 27 12.44 1.47 24.34
CA GLN A 27 11.65 2.62 23.91
C GLN A 27 11.68 2.83 22.39
N ILE A 28 12.86 2.69 21.75
CA ILE A 28 13.01 2.78 20.31
C ILE A 28 12.21 1.68 19.61
N ILE A 29 12.31 0.43 20.08
CA ILE A 29 11.56 -0.70 19.52
C ILE A 29 10.05 -0.46 19.64
N GLU A 30 9.58 0.09 20.75
CA GLU A 30 8.18 0.40 20.95
C GLU A 30 7.71 1.53 20.03
N MET A 31 8.48 2.59 19.88
CA MET A 31 8.19 3.69 18.95
C MET A 31 8.10 3.20 17.50
N LEU A 32 9.08 2.41 17.05
CA LEU A 32 9.10 1.83 15.70
C LEU A 32 7.92 0.87 15.47
N SER A 33 7.56 0.09 16.48
CA SER A 33 6.41 -0.81 16.39
C SER A 33 5.09 -0.06 16.28
N ARG A 34 4.90 1.03 17.02
CA ARG A 34 3.74 1.92 16.92
C ARG A 34 3.68 2.63 15.57
N GLN A 35 4.82 3.13 15.07
CA GLN A 35 4.90 3.76 13.75
C GLN A 35 4.51 2.78 12.64
N LYS A 36 5.04 1.56 12.70
CA LYS A 36 4.69 0.49 11.76
C LYS A 36 3.19 0.19 11.78
N GLU A 37 2.62 0.03 12.96
CA GLU A 37 1.20 -0.28 13.10
C GLU A 37 0.31 0.86 12.59
N SER A 38 0.64 2.10 12.89
CA SER A 38 -0.06 3.29 12.40
C SER A 38 -0.01 3.37 10.86
N CYS A 39 1.17 3.14 10.26
CA CYS A 39 1.33 3.13 8.81
C CYS A 39 0.48 2.03 8.15
N LEU A 40 0.54 0.80 8.70
CA LEU A 40 -0.25 -0.34 8.21
C LEU A 40 -1.76 -0.11 8.34
N GLN A 41 -2.23 0.42 9.47
CA GLN A 41 -3.65 0.71 9.67
C GLN A 41 -4.16 1.76 8.69
N ARG A 42 -3.35 2.78 8.40
CA ARG A 42 -3.69 3.83 7.43
C ARG A 42 -3.80 3.28 6.01
N MET A 43 -2.82 2.47 5.58
CA MET A 43 -2.87 1.79 4.27
C MET A 43 -4.10 0.87 4.17
N LEU A 44 -4.35 0.05 5.18
CA LEU A 44 -5.47 -0.88 5.23
C LEU A 44 -6.83 -0.16 5.20
N ARG A 45 -6.93 1.00 5.86
CA ARG A 45 -8.15 1.83 5.83
C ARG A 45 -8.38 2.39 4.43
N MET A 46 -7.35 2.90 3.77
CA MET A 46 -7.46 3.43 2.41
C MET A 46 -7.88 2.35 1.41
N ASP A 47 -7.24 1.18 1.45
CA ASP A 47 -7.57 0.07 0.55
C ASP A 47 -9.00 -0.48 0.79
N LYS A 48 -9.45 -0.53 2.05
CA LYS A 48 -10.82 -0.91 2.37
C LYS A 48 -11.84 0.09 1.83
N ILE A 49 -11.60 1.39 2.02
CA ILE A 49 -12.50 2.44 1.49
C ILE A 49 -12.54 2.36 -0.03
N ALA A 50 -11.38 2.22 -0.69
CA ALA A 50 -11.30 2.06 -2.13
C ALA A 50 -12.06 0.82 -2.62
N SER A 51 -11.94 -0.31 -1.92
CA SER A 51 -12.66 -1.55 -2.25
C SER A 51 -14.18 -1.40 -2.13
N ILE A 52 -14.66 -0.75 -1.07
CA ILE A 52 -16.10 -0.50 -0.87
C ILE A 52 -16.62 0.44 -1.97
N PHE A 53 -15.88 1.51 -2.29
CA PHE A 53 -16.24 2.45 -3.33
C PHE A 53 -16.31 1.76 -4.70
N MET A 54 -15.29 0.97 -5.06
CA MET A 54 -15.26 0.21 -6.31
C MET A 54 -16.39 -0.81 -6.41
N LEU A 55 -16.74 -1.46 -5.31
CA LEU A 55 -17.87 -2.38 -5.27
C LEU A 55 -19.19 -1.64 -5.52
N GLY A 56 -19.38 -0.47 -4.93
CA GLY A 56 -20.54 0.39 -5.18
C GLY A 56 -20.65 0.82 -6.64
N VAL A 57 -19.54 1.27 -7.25
CA VAL A 57 -19.49 1.64 -8.67
C VAL A 57 -19.82 0.44 -9.56
N THR A 58 -19.29 -0.73 -9.24
CA THR A 58 -19.56 -1.96 -10.01
C THR A 58 -21.04 -2.35 -9.97
N ILE A 59 -21.70 -2.22 -8.81
CA ILE A 59 -23.12 -2.49 -8.64
C ILE A 59 -23.96 -1.49 -9.44
N LEU A 60 -23.64 -0.19 -9.36
CA LEU A 60 -24.35 0.85 -10.11
C LEU A 60 -24.25 0.60 -11.61
N MET A 61 -23.06 0.32 -12.11
CA MET A 61 -22.84 -0.01 -13.52
C MET A 61 -23.61 -1.28 -13.95
N PHE A 62 -23.72 -2.28 -13.07
CA PHE A 62 -24.49 -3.48 -13.35
C PHE A 62 -25.99 -3.20 -13.47
N VAL A 63 -26.52 -2.34 -12.61
CA VAL A 63 -27.93 -1.89 -12.69
C VAL A 63 -28.20 -1.13 -13.98
N ASP A 64 -27.32 -0.20 -14.37
CA ASP A 64 -27.43 0.56 -15.62
C ASP A 64 -27.36 -0.37 -16.86
N PHE A 65 -26.51 -1.41 -16.80
CA PHE A 65 -26.42 -2.42 -17.86
C PHE A 65 -27.77 -3.13 -18.08
N ILE A 66 -28.47 -3.50 -16.99
CA ILE A 66 -29.78 -4.15 -17.06
C ILE A 66 -30.82 -3.20 -17.66
N HIS A 67 -30.84 -1.93 -17.23
CA HIS A 67 -31.80 -0.92 -17.71
C HIS A 67 -31.63 -0.55 -19.19
N LEU A 68 -30.37 -0.49 -19.66
CA LEU A 68 -30.05 -0.12 -21.05
C LEU A 68 -30.15 -1.28 -22.06
N ASN A 69 -30.62 -2.48 -21.62
CA ASN A 69 -30.77 -3.68 -22.44
C ASN A 69 -29.50 -4.06 -23.24
N GLY A 70 -28.33 -3.80 -22.70
CA GLY A 70 -27.05 -4.21 -23.28
C GLY A 70 -26.72 -3.58 -24.65
N LYS A 71 -27.38 -2.49 -25.06
CA LYS A 71 -27.21 -1.87 -26.38
C LYS A 71 -25.85 -1.23 -26.64
N LEU A 72 -25.04 -1.03 -25.62
CA LEU A 72 -23.70 -0.46 -25.77
C LEU A 72 -22.66 -1.57 -25.91
N VAL A 73 -22.03 -1.68 -27.06
CA VAL A 73 -20.98 -2.67 -27.38
C VAL A 73 -19.79 -2.61 -26.41
N PHE A 74 -19.55 -1.46 -25.76
CA PHE A 74 -18.43 -1.24 -24.85
C PHE A 74 -18.69 -1.70 -23.40
N TRP A 75 -19.93 -2.05 -23.03
CA TRP A 75 -20.27 -2.45 -21.66
C TRP A 75 -19.49 -3.67 -21.15
N PRO A 76 -19.32 -4.76 -21.92
CA PRO A 76 -18.55 -5.91 -21.43
C PRO A 76 -17.09 -5.56 -21.12
N ALA A 77 -16.48 -4.67 -21.91
CA ALA A 77 -15.10 -4.22 -21.71
C ALA A 77 -14.97 -3.37 -20.43
N ILE A 78 -15.89 -2.42 -20.21
CA ILE A 78 -15.93 -1.60 -18.97
C ILE A 78 -16.14 -2.48 -17.75
N PHE A 79 -17.08 -3.43 -17.84
CA PHE A 79 -17.34 -4.35 -16.75
C PHE A 79 -16.15 -5.25 -16.44
N GLY A 80 -15.44 -5.74 -17.47
CA GLY A 80 -14.20 -6.50 -17.31
C GLY A 80 -13.09 -5.70 -16.60
N LEU A 81 -12.92 -4.42 -16.96
CA LEU A 81 -11.98 -3.52 -16.30
C LEU A 81 -12.34 -3.27 -14.82
N LEU A 82 -13.63 -3.08 -14.52
CA LEU A 82 -14.10 -2.91 -13.15
C LEU A 82 -13.89 -4.16 -12.30
N LEU A 83 -14.18 -5.35 -12.83
CA LEU A 83 -13.90 -6.62 -12.17
C LEU A 83 -12.41 -6.83 -11.92
N TYR A 84 -11.58 -6.49 -12.90
CA TYR A 84 -10.12 -6.53 -12.73
C TYR A 84 -9.67 -5.60 -11.59
N ALA A 85 -10.09 -4.34 -11.60
CA ALA A 85 -9.76 -3.39 -10.54
C ALA A 85 -10.24 -3.86 -9.16
N LEU A 86 -11.43 -4.43 -9.07
CA LEU A 86 -11.99 -4.97 -7.84
C LEU A 86 -11.16 -6.15 -7.32
N THR A 87 -10.77 -7.10 -8.19
CA THR A 87 -9.93 -8.24 -7.78
C THR A 87 -8.57 -7.82 -7.26
N VAL A 88 -7.93 -6.82 -7.90
CA VAL A 88 -6.64 -6.27 -7.45
C VAL A 88 -6.78 -5.60 -6.08
N ASN A 89 -7.82 -4.79 -5.87
CA ASN A 89 -8.06 -4.14 -4.58
C ASN A 89 -8.29 -5.17 -3.46
N PHE A 90 -9.10 -6.21 -3.70
CA PHE A 90 -9.28 -7.29 -2.72
C PHE A 90 -7.98 -8.03 -2.40
N ALA A 91 -7.18 -8.35 -3.41
CA ALA A 91 -5.87 -8.98 -3.21
C ALA A 91 -4.95 -8.08 -2.36
N GLY A 92 -4.97 -6.76 -2.57
CA GLY A 92 -4.26 -5.78 -1.75
C GLY A 92 -4.69 -5.82 -0.29
N VAL A 93 -5.99 -5.77 -0.02
CA VAL A 93 -6.54 -5.85 1.35
C VAL A 93 -6.16 -7.16 2.05
N ILE A 94 -6.21 -8.29 1.33
CA ILE A 94 -5.83 -9.60 1.88
C ILE A 94 -4.34 -9.61 2.25
N LEU A 95 -3.47 -9.12 1.37
CA LEU A 95 -2.02 -9.07 1.63
C LEU A 95 -1.70 -8.15 2.82
N LEU A 96 -2.28 -6.96 2.90
CA LEU A 96 -2.08 -6.04 4.01
C LEU A 96 -2.59 -6.62 5.34
N THR A 97 -3.73 -7.32 5.31
CA THR A 97 -4.25 -8.00 6.48
C THR A 97 -3.32 -9.13 6.95
N LYS A 98 -2.72 -9.85 5.98
CA LYS A 98 -1.73 -10.89 6.27
C LYS A 98 -0.47 -10.29 6.89
N ILE A 99 0.04 -9.16 6.36
CA ILE A 99 1.19 -8.44 6.93
C ILE A 99 0.89 -8.01 8.37
N LYS A 100 -0.33 -7.54 8.65
CA LYS A 100 -0.72 -7.12 10.00
C LYS A 100 -0.76 -8.28 11.00
N LYS A 101 -1.20 -9.46 10.59
CA LYS A 101 -1.32 -10.65 11.45
C LYS A 101 0.00 -11.40 11.66
N GLU A 102 0.97 -11.19 10.79
CA GLU A 102 2.25 -11.89 10.83
C GLU A 102 3.12 -11.34 11.96
N THR A 103 3.64 -12.22 12.80
CA THR A 103 4.55 -11.88 13.91
C THR A 103 6.01 -11.96 13.51
N ASN A 104 6.33 -12.76 12.49
CA ASN A 104 7.70 -12.92 12.00
C ASN A 104 8.08 -11.78 11.07
N LEU A 105 9.10 -10.98 11.45
CA LEU A 105 9.54 -9.80 10.69
C LEU A 105 10.05 -10.14 9.27
N GLU A 106 10.73 -11.28 9.10
CA GLU A 106 11.20 -11.71 7.76
C GLU A 106 10.04 -12.02 6.82
N MET A 107 9.03 -12.74 7.33
CA MET A 107 7.82 -13.03 6.58
C MET A 107 7.02 -11.76 6.28
N GLN A 108 7.01 -10.79 7.20
CA GLN A 108 6.41 -9.48 6.95
C GLN A 108 7.09 -8.76 5.79
N ILE A 109 8.43 -8.68 5.78
CA ILE A 109 9.19 -8.05 4.68
C ILE A 109 8.87 -8.73 3.34
N LYS A 110 8.84 -10.07 3.31
CA LYS A 110 8.47 -10.83 2.11
C LYS A 110 7.06 -10.50 1.62
N ASN A 111 6.09 -10.37 2.52
CA ASN A 111 4.72 -10.03 2.17
C ASN A 111 4.60 -8.55 1.72
N ILE A 112 5.37 -7.62 2.29
CA ILE A 112 5.46 -6.23 1.84
C ILE A 112 6.01 -6.15 0.41
N LEU A 113 7.05 -6.92 0.09
CA LEU A 113 7.60 -6.99 -1.27
C LEU A 113 6.58 -7.58 -2.26
N ARG A 114 5.80 -8.58 -1.86
CA ARG A 114 4.71 -9.13 -2.68
C ARG A 114 3.62 -8.09 -2.92
N TYR A 115 3.25 -7.31 -1.91
CA TYR A 115 2.28 -6.23 -2.05
C TYR A 115 2.79 -5.15 -3.01
N LYS A 116 4.06 -4.74 -2.88
CA LYS A 116 4.70 -3.82 -3.82
C LYS A 116 4.68 -4.35 -5.27
N MET A 117 5.00 -5.62 -5.45
CA MET A 117 4.98 -6.27 -6.76
C MET A 117 3.56 -6.30 -7.33
N LEU A 118 2.56 -6.66 -6.53
CA LEU A 118 1.16 -6.66 -6.93
C LEU A 118 0.72 -5.27 -7.42
N ILE A 119 1.04 -4.21 -6.69
CA ILE A 119 0.71 -2.84 -7.10
C ILE A 119 1.40 -2.48 -8.42
N ASN A 120 2.71 -2.69 -8.55
CA ASN A 120 3.43 -2.37 -9.78
C ASN A 120 2.86 -3.11 -11.00
N TRP A 121 2.61 -4.42 -10.86
CA TRP A 121 2.03 -5.21 -11.94
C TRP A 121 0.59 -4.78 -12.25
N SER A 122 -0.20 -4.42 -11.24
CA SER A 122 -1.57 -3.94 -11.46
C SER A 122 -1.61 -2.65 -12.26
N TYR A 123 -0.68 -1.72 -12.05
CA TYR A 123 -0.56 -0.52 -12.86
C TYR A 123 -0.19 -0.84 -14.31
N ILE A 124 0.83 -1.67 -14.54
CA ILE A 124 1.26 -2.04 -15.89
C ILE A 124 0.11 -2.70 -16.66
N ILE A 125 -0.54 -3.68 -16.06
CA ILE A 125 -1.66 -4.40 -16.68
C ILE A 125 -2.86 -3.47 -16.86
N GLY A 126 -3.15 -2.61 -15.89
CA GLY A 126 -4.22 -1.61 -15.97
C GLY A 126 -4.04 -0.68 -17.17
N TYR A 127 -2.86 -0.08 -17.32
CA TYR A 127 -2.59 0.79 -18.48
C TYR A 127 -2.63 0.02 -19.80
N LEU A 128 -2.11 -1.21 -19.83
CA LEU A 128 -2.14 -2.06 -21.04
C LEU A 128 -3.58 -2.39 -21.49
N LEU A 129 -4.50 -2.57 -20.53
CA LEU A 129 -5.91 -2.86 -20.81
C LEU A 129 -6.70 -1.58 -21.18
N VAL A 130 -6.43 -0.46 -20.50
CA VAL A 130 -7.16 0.80 -20.69
C VAL A 130 -6.76 1.51 -21.99
N THR A 131 -5.49 1.46 -22.39
CA THR A 131 -4.98 2.16 -23.57
C THR A 131 -5.71 1.78 -24.88
N PRO A 132 -5.85 0.48 -25.25
CA PRO A 132 -6.57 0.12 -26.48
C PRO A 132 -8.06 0.51 -26.41
N PHE A 133 -8.67 0.42 -25.23
CA PHE A 133 -10.05 0.85 -25.02
C PHE A 133 -10.22 2.35 -25.30
N ILE A 134 -9.33 3.20 -24.79
CA ILE A 134 -9.32 4.64 -25.07
C ILE A 134 -9.13 4.90 -26.58
N CYS A 135 -8.20 4.21 -27.24
CA CYS A 135 -7.95 4.36 -28.67
C CYS A 135 -9.19 4.03 -29.51
N ILE A 136 -9.87 2.92 -29.22
CA ILE A 136 -11.08 2.50 -29.91
C ILE A 136 -12.20 3.52 -29.67
N PHE A 137 -12.36 3.99 -28.42
CA PHE A 137 -13.38 4.98 -28.07
C PHE A 137 -13.16 6.30 -28.83
N LEU A 138 -11.93 6.84 -28.81
CA LEU A 138 -11.57 8.07 -29.52
C LEU A 138 -11.78 7.93 -31.04
N TYR A 139 -11.44 6.79 -31.62
CA TYR A 139 -11.68 6.52 -33.06
C TYR A 139 -13.16 6.51 -33.39
N THR A 140 -13.98 5.86 -32.58
CA THR A 140 -15.43 5.73 -32.81
C THR A 140 -16.16 7.07 -32.70
N TYR A 141 -15.78 7.89 -31.71
CA TYR A 141 -16.46 9.16 -31.40
C TYR A 141 -15.71 10.40 -31.93
N ARG A 142 -14.81 10.26 -32.90
CA ARG A 142 -13.99 11.36 -33.45
C ARG A 142 -14.78 12.56 -34.00
N HIS A 143 -16.03 12.35 -34.35
CA HIS A 143 -16.90 13.42 -34.90
C HIS A 143 -17.51 14.34 -33.81
N LEU A 144 -17.41 13.97 -32.54
CA LEU A 144 -17.99 14.69 -31.41
C LEU A 144 -16.90 15.45 -30.64
N TRP A 145 -16.60 16.67 -31.06
CA TRP A 145 -15.55 17.53 -30.48
C TRP A 145 -15.66 17.69 -28.96
N TRP A 146 -16.88 17.92 -28.46
CA TRP A 146 -17.13 18.05 -27.02
C TRP A 146 -16.74 16.79 -26.25
N LEU A 147 -17.01 15.64 -26.80
CA LEU A 147 -16.72 14.35 -26.16
C LEU A 147 -15.22 14.07 -26.16
N MET A 148 -14.49 14.53 -27.18
CA MET A 148 -13.03 14.45 -27.23
C MET A 148 -12.38 15.32 -26.16
N ILE A 149 -12.85 16.56 -25.96
CA ILE A 149 -12.32 17.48 -24.95
C ILE A 149 -12.58 16.94 -23.53
N THR A 150 -13.78 16.46 -23.25
CA THR A 150 -14.14 15.89 -21.95
C THR A 150 -13.34 14.62 -21.64
N MET A 151 -13.15 13.73 -22.62
CA MET A 151 -12.32 12.52 -22.44
C MET A 151 -10.86 12.86 -22.24
N PHE A 152 -10.31 13.83 -22.97
CA PHE A 152 -8.94 14.28 -22.75
C PHE A 152 -8.76 14.84 -21.34
N GLY A 153 -9.70 15.65 -20.86
CA GLY A 153 -9.71 16.16 -19.49
C GLY A 153 -9.78 15.04 -18.44
N LEU A 154 -10.61 14.01 -18.64
CA LEU A 154 -10.72 12.87 -17.75
C LEU A 154 -9.44 12.01 -17.74
N ILE A 155 -8.82 11.79 -18.89
CA ILE A 155 -7.55 11.06 -18.99
C ILE A 155 -6.46 11.82 -18.23
N LEU A 156 -6.35 13.12 -18.43
CA LEU A 156 -5.35 13.96 -17.77
C LEU A 156 -5.58 13.99 -16.26
N ALA A 157 -6.81 14.12 -15.79
CA ALA A 157 -7.17 14.06 -14.39
C ALA A 157 -6.84 12.67 -13.80
N GLY A 158 -7.13 11.58 -14.52
CA GLY A 158 -6.79 10.21 -14.14
C GLY A 158 -5.28 10.02 -13.96
N VAL A 159 -4.49 10.43 -14.95
CA VAL A 159 -3.01 10.31 -14.90
C VAL A 159 -2.43 11.11 -13.73
N LEU A 160 -2.93 12.33 -13.49
CA LEU A 160 -2.49 13.15 -12.35
C LEU A 160 -2.84 12.47 -11.02
N THR A 161 -4.06 11.97 -10.89
CA THR A 161 -4.50 11.27 -9.67
C THR A 161 -3.68 10.02 -9.42
N ASP A 162 -3.43 9.22 -10.46
CA ASP A 162 -2.59 8.01 -10.37
C ASP A 162 -1.16 8.35 -9.99
N TYR A 163 -0.57 9.40 -10.54
CA TYR A 163 0.77 9.85 -10.18
C TYR A 163 0.87 10.20 -8.69
N PHE A 164 -0.09 10.96 -8.17
CA PHE A 164 -0.14 11.31 -6.75
C PHE A 164 -0.33 10.10 -5.86
N LEU A 165 -1.28 9.22 -6.20
CA LEU A 165 -1.56 8.02 -5.42
C LEU A 165 -0.38 7.04 -5.43
N PHE A 166 0.22 6.79 -6.60
CA PHE A 166 1.35 5.89 -6.73
C PHE A 166 2.56 6.37 -5.93
N HIS A 167 2.88 7.67 -6.02
CA HIS A 167 3.98 8.26 -5.25
C HIS A 167 3.75 8.11 -3.76
N HIS A 168 2.56 8.44 -3.28
CA HIS A 168 2.19 8.33 -1.87
C HIS A 168 2.22 6.89 -1.34
N VAL A 169 1.71 5.93 -2.10
CA VAL A 169 1.74 4.50 -1.73
C VAL A 169 3.17 3.96 -1.75
N SER A 170 3.96 4.32 -2.77
CA SER A 170 5.36 3.90 -2.88
C SER A 170 6.20 4.37 -1.69
N ASP A 171 6.02 5.61 -1.26
CA ASP A 171 6.75 6.15 -0.11
C ASP A 171 6.35 5.47 1.21
N ARG A 172 5.09 5.18 1.40
CA ARG A 172 4.63 4.40 2.56
C ARG A 172 5.18 2.97 2.59
N ILE A 173 5.29 2.33 1.43
CA ILE A 173 5.90 1.00 1.33
C ILE A 173 7.39 1.07 1.68
N LYS A 174 8.11 2.12 1.23
CA LYS A 174 9.51 2.35 1.60
C LYS A 174 9.66 2.55 3.11
N GLU A 175 8.85 3.43 3.69
CA GLU A 175 8.81 3.70 5.13
C GLU A 175 8.56 2.40 5.93
N LEU A 176 7.54 1.63 5.55
CA LEU A 176 7.21 0.36 6.20
C LEU A 176 8.35 -0.66 6.10
N THR A 177 9.04 -0.71 4.96
CA THR A 177 10.18 -1.61 4.75
C THR A 177 11.37 -1.17 5.59
N HIS A 178 11.64 0.13 5.69
CA HIS A 178 12.73 0.70 6.50
C HIS A 178 12.50 0.39 7.99
N VAL A 179 11.34 0.72 8.52
CA VAL A 179 10.97 0.45 9.91
C VAL A 179 11.06 -1.04 10.26
N ASN A 180 10.63 -1.93 9.36
CA ASN A 180 10.74 -3.37 9.59
C ASN A 180 12.20 -3.86 9.59
N LYS A 181 13.08 -3.29 8.75
CA LYS A 181 14.51 -3.63 8.75
C LYS A 181 15.18 -3.16 10.04
N GLU A 182 14.94 -1.93 10.46
CA GLU A 182 15.46 -1.40 11.72
C GLU A 182 15.01 -2.23 12.92
N LEU A 183 13.73 -2.62 12.98
CA LEU A 183 13.22 -3.51 14.02
C LEU A 183 13.90 -4.87 14.01
N MET A 184 14.24 -5.40 12.83
CA MET A 184 14.94 -6.67 12.70
C MET A 184 16.39 -6.58 13.20
N GLU A 185 17.10 -5.50 12.87
CA GLU A 185 18.47 -5.24 13.32
C GLU A 185 18.56 -5.06 14.84
N LEU A 186 17.65 -4.26 15.41
CA LEU A 186 17.59 -4.04 16.87
C LEU A 186 17.27 -5.33 17.63
N LYS A 187 16.32 -6.14 17.13
CA LYS A 187 16.01 -7.45 17.75
C LYS A 187 17.13 -8.46 17.62
N LYS A 188 17.98 -8.37 16.60
CA LYS A 188 19.15 -9.23 16.43
C LYS A 188 20.24 -8.85 17.43
N LYS A 189 20.54 -7.54 17.58
CA LYS A 189 21.48 -7.03 18.58
C LYS A 189 21.10 -7.38 20.03
N HIS A 190 19.81 -7.52 20.29
CA HIS A 190 19.33 -7.86 21.66
C HIS A 190 19.41 -9.36 21.97
N LYS A 191 19.69 -10.20 20.96
CA LYS A 191 19.83 -11.66 21.12
C LYS A 191 21.30 -12.12 21.21
N GLU A 192 22.24 -11.28 20.78
CA GLU A 192 23.69 -11.45 20.92
C GLU A 192 24.16 -10.89 22.27
#